data_39b74d0297113312f2e677d9504d27d4
#
_entry.id   39b74d0297113312f2e677d9504d27d4
#
_cell.length_a   1.000
_cell.length_b   1.000
_cell.length_c   1.000
_cell.angle_alpha   90.00
_cell.angle_beta   90.00
_cell.angle_gamma   90.00
#
_symmetry.space_group_name_H-M   'P 1'
#
loop_
_entity.id
_entity.type
_entity.pdbx_description
1 polymer ?
#
loop_
_entity_poly.entity_id
_entity_poly.type
_entity_poly.pdbx_seq_one_letter_code
_entity_poly.pdbx_strand_id
1 'polypeptide(L)'
;MIIVSYDISDDKKRANFSKMLKSNGAIRLQFSVYEVRNTKRIMDNLVAKIETYAKHFTADDSVILFDVDSDKLTKYGNAIHRDQAIVYF
;
A
#
# COMPACT_ATOMS: atom_id res chain seq x y z
N MET A 1 -6.10 -4.12 -9.53
CA MET A 1 -5.04 -3.78 -8.56
C MET A 1 -5.62 -3.51 -7.20
N ILE A 2 -4.83 -3.68 -6.17
CA ILE A 2 -5.23 -3.34 -4.81
C ILE A 2 -4.54 -2.06 -4.41
N ILE A 3 -5.31 -1.13 -3.86
CA ILE A 3 -4.79 0.06 -3.21
C ILE A 3 -4.82 -0.18 -1.71
N VAL A 4 -3.69 0.02 -1.05
CA VAL A 4 -3.57 -0.09 0.40
C VAL A 4 -3.36 1.30 0.95
N SER A 5 -4.28 1.74 1.79
CA SER A 5 -4.19 3.02 2.49
C SER A 5 -4.14 2.76 3.98
N TYR A 6 -3.21 3.35 4.69
CA TYR A 6 -3.08 3.11 6.13
C TYR A 6 -2.78 4.37 6.89
N ASP A 7 -3.15 4.33 8.16
CA ASP A 7 -2.87 5.37 9.14
C ASP A 7 -2.38 4.65 10.38
N ILE A 8 -1.07 4.73 10.64
CA ILE A 8 -0.42 4.06 11.76
C ILE A 8 0.35 5.14 12.53
N SER A 9 -0.03 5.31 13.80
CA SER A 9 0.46 6.42 14.60
C SER A 9 1.92 6.26 15.05
N ASP A 10 2.34 5.04 15.35
CA ASP A 10 3.70 4.78 15.80
C ASP A 10 4.69 4.79 14.63
N ASP A 11 5.73 5.59 14.71
CA ASP A 11 6.70 5.78 13.62
C ASP A 11 7.39 4.48 13.21
N LYS A 12 7.79 3.68 14.20
CA LYS A 12 8.49 2.43 13.93
C LYS A 12 7.58 1.39 13.30
N LYS A 13 6.36 1.27 13.81
CA LYS A 13 5.36 0.36 13.24
C LYS A 13 4.99 0.77 11.82
N ARG A 14 4.84 2.07 11.59
CA ARG A 14 4.53 2.60 10.25
C ARG A 14 5.66 2.28 9.28
N ALA A 15 6.90 2.48 9.66
CA ALA A 15 8.07 2.17 8.83
C ALA A 15 8.16 0.68 8.51
N ASN A 16 7.90 -0.17 9.49
CA ASN A 16 7.91 -1.62 9.30
C ASN A 16 6.78 -2.07 8.37
N PHE A 17 5.60 -1.47 8.52
CA PHE A 17 4.46 -1.76 7.65
C PHE A 17 4.78 -1.39 6.18
N SER A 18 5.36 -0.22 5.97
CA SER A 18 5.80 0.23 4.65
C SER A 18 6.83 -0.74 4.03
N LYS A 19 7.80 -1.20 4.81
CA LYS A 19 8.78 -2.18 4.35
C LYS A 19 8.12 -3.50 3.96
N MET A 20 7.16 -3.95 4.74
CA MET A 20 6.40 -5.16 4.45
C MET A 20 5.67 -5.03 3.12
N LEU A 21 5.00 -3.91 2.88
CA LEU A 21 4.30 -3.67 1.62
C LEU A 21 5.28 -3.72 0.43
N LYS A 22 6.40 -3.02 0.54
CA LYS A 22 7.43 -3.01 -0.51
C LYS A 22 7.99 -4.39 -0.79
N SER A 23 8.23 -5.19 0.25
CA SER A 23 8.75 -6.54 0.08
C SER A 23 7.76 -7.49 -0.59
N ASN A 24 6.49 -7.11 -0.65
CA ASN A 24 5.45 -7.84 -1.39
C ASN A 24 5.17 -7.24 -2.77
N GLY A 25 6.06 -6.38 -3.25
CA GLY A 25 5.95 -5.81 -4.58
C GLY A 25 5.08 -4.57 -4.67
N ALA A 26 4.69 -3.99 -3.54
CA ALA A 26 3.90 -2.77 -3.55
C ALA A 26 4.72 -1.56 -3.99
N ILE A 27 4.07 -0.65 -4.66
CA ILE A 27 4.68 0.59 -5.14
C ILE A 27 3.98 1.76 -4.47
N ARG A 28 4.77 2.66 -3.91
CA ARG A 28 4.22 3.79 -3.20
C ARG A 28 3.66 4.83 -4.17
N LEU A 29 2.41 5.20 -3.97
CA LEU A 29 1.76 6.27 -4.73
C LEU A 29 1.79 7.59 -3.98
N GLN A 30 1.52 7.53 -2.70
CA GLN A 30 1.56 8.67 -1.80
C GLN A 30 2.07 8.22 -0.44
N PHE A 31 2.28 9.16 0.47
CA PHE A 31 2.63 8.84 1.83
C PHE A 31 1.47 7.99 2.43
N SER A 32 1.75 6.78 2.82
CA SER A 32 0.76 5.83 3.37
C SER A 32 -0.27 5.30 2.36
N VAL A 33 0.01 5.40 1.05
CA VAL A 33 -0.83 4.82 0.00
C VAL A 33 0.04 4.06 -0.99
N TYR A 34 -0.26 2.78 -1.16
CA TYR A 34 0.49 1.89 -2.04
C TYR A 34 -0.43 1.15 -3.00
N GLU A 35 0.09 0.78 -4.15
CA GLU A 35 -0.60 -0.12 -5.06
C GLU A 35 0.10 -1.47 -5.13
N VAL A 36 -0.68 -2.53 -5.25
CA VAL A 36 -0.18 -3.91 -5.30
C VAL A 36 -0.94 -4.67 -6.38
N ARG A 37 -0.25 -5.56 -7.09
CA ARG A 37 -0.93 -6.43 -8.06
C ARG A 37 -1.92 -7.34 -7.37
N ASN A 38 -3.10 -7.48 -7.97
CA ASN A 38 -4.15 -8.33 -7.45
C ASN A 38 -4.00 -9.75 -8.03
N THR A 39 -2.95 -10.45 -7.66
CA THR A 39 -2.83 -11.88 -7.94
C THR A 39 -3.18 -12.65 -6.68
N LYS A 40 -3.72 -13.86 -6.84
CA LYS A 40 -4.12 -14.68 -5.69
C LYS A 40 -2.96 -14.88 -4.71
N ARG A 41 -1.77 -15.18 -5.23
CA ARG A 41 -0.58 -15.44 -4.41
C ARG A 41 -0.18 -14.22 -3.59
N ILE A 42 -0.12 -13.06 -4.25
CA ILE A 42 0.25 -11.81 -3.58
C ILE A 42 -0.80 -11.45 -2.54
N MET A 43 -2.07 -11.57 -2.90
CA MET A 43 -3.17 -11.20 -2.00
C MET A 43 -3.21 -12.09 -0.75
N ASP A 44 -3.05 -13.40 -0.92
CA ASP A 44 -3.07 -14.32 0.22
C ASP A 44 -1.94 -13.98 1.20
N ASN A 45 -0.74 -13.72 0.69
CA ASN A 45 0.40 -13.36 1.52
C ASN A 45 0.22 -11.99 2.18
N LEU A 46 -0.26 -11.03 1.41
CA LEU A 46 -0.42 -9.66 1.89
C LEU A 46 -1.47 -9.57 2.99
N VAL A 47 -2.63 -10.20 2.78
CA VAL A 47 -3.73 -10.20 3.76
C VAL A 47 -3.28 -10.85 5.06
N ALA A 48 -2.59 -11.99 4.98
CA ALA A 48 -2.07 -12.68 6.18
C ALA A 48 -1.10 -11.80 6.97
N LYS A 49 -0.23 -11.08 6.27
CA LYS A 49 0.73 -10.18 6.93
C LYS A 49 0.05 -8.96 7.53
N ILE A 50 -0.90 -8.38 6.82
CA ILE A 50 -1.67 -7.24 7.34
C ILE A 50 -2.44 -7.65 8.60
N GLU A 51 -3.05 -8.82 8.60
CA GLU A 51 -3.76 -9.31 9.78
C GLU A 51 -2.82 -9.47 10.98
N THR A 52 -1.58 -9.89 10.75
CA THR A 52 -0.59 -9.99 11.81
C THR A 52 -0.26 -8.60 12.39
N TYR A 53 -0.07 -7.61 11.54
CA TYR A 53 0.15 -6.23 12.00
C TYR A 53 -1.07 -5.68 12.73
N ALA A 54 -2.26 -5.96 12.21
CA ALA A 54 -3.51 -5.44 12.80
C ALA A 54 -3.75 -5.91 14.23
N LYS A 55 -3.20 -7.06 14.61
CA LYS A 55 -3.28 -7.53 15.99
C LYS A 55 -2.60 -6.60 16.99
N HIS A 56 -1.67 -5.77 16.51
CA HIS A 56 -0.93 -4.84 17.35
C HIS A 56 -1.36 -3.39 17.14
N PHE A 57 -2.47 -3.17 16.44
CA PHE A 57 -2.99 -1.83 16.20
C PHE A 57 -3.58 -1.25 17.48
N THR A 58 -3.39 0.05 17.63
CA THR A 58 -4.09 0.83 18.66
C THR A 58 -5.41 1.36 18.11
N ALA A 59 -6.17 2.07 18.93
CA ALA A 59 -7.42 2.68 18.49
C ALA A 59 -7.24 3.74 17.39
N ASP A 60 -6.00 4.23 17.22
CA ASP A 60 -5.68 5.25 16.23
C ASP A 60 -5.16 4.68 14.91
N ASP A 61 -5.00 3.36 14.83
CA ASP A 61 -4.43 2.71 13.68
C ASP A 61 -5.50 2.11 12.77
N SER A 62 -5.29 2.19 11.47
CA SER A 62 -6.20 1.59 10.50
C SER A 62 -5.50 1.23 9.19
N VAL A 63 -6.06 0.28 8.47
CA VAL A 63 -5.67 -0.07 7.12
C VAL A 63 -6.92 -0.31 6.30
N ILE A 64 -6.97 0.23 5.11
CA ILE A 64 -8.06 0.04 4.17
C ILE A 64 -7.50 -0.52 2.87
N LEU A 65 -8.14 -1.54 2.32
CA LEU A 65 -7.79 -2.08 1.03
C LEU A 65 -8.94 -1.83 0.05
N PHE A 66 -8.57 -1.36 -1.15
CA PHE A 66 -9.53 -1.16 -2.21
C PHE A 66 -9.13 -2.04 -3.40
N ASP A 67 -10.08 -2.78 -3.95
CA ASP A 67 -9.87 -3.47 -5.22
C ASP A 67 -10.36 -2.56 -6.33
N VAL A 68 -9.45 -2.13 -7.19
CA VAL A 68 -9.73 -1.11 -8.21
C VAL A 68 -9.27 -1.61 -9.57
N ASP A 69 -10.06 -1.38 -10.59
CA ASP A 69 -9.61 -1.61 -11.96
C ASP A 69 -8.54 -0.57 -12.29
N SER A 70 -7.43 -1.01 -12.85
CA SER A 70 -6.29 -0.14 -13.12
C SER A 70 -6.62 1.00 -14.09
N ASP A 71 -7.54 0.78 -15.00
CA ASP A 71 -7.99 1.81 -15.97
C ASP A 71 -8.91 2.85 -15.35
N LYS A 72 -9.39 2.61 -14.13
CA LYS A 72 -10.25 3.55 -13.41
C LYS A 72 -9.48 4.39 -12.40
N LEU A 73 -8.19 4.11 -12.21
CA LEU A 73 -7.37 4.86 -11.29
C LEU A 73 -6.66 5.98 -12.05
N THR A 74 -6.93 7.22 -11.65
CA THR A 74 -6.29 8.38 -12.24
C THR A 74 -5.25 8.93 -11.27
N LYS A 75 -4.05 9.21 -11.78
CA LYS A 75 -2.93 9.68 -10.98
C LYS A 75 -2.41 10.99 -11.54
N TYR A 76 -1.99 11.87 -10.63
CA TYR A 76 -1.36 13.15 -10.98
C TYR A 76 -0.09 13.32 -10.16
N GLY A 77 0.89 14.04 -10.73
CA GLY A 77 2.11 14.37 -10.02
C GLY A 77 2.91 13.14 -9.60
N ASN A 78 3.40 13.15 -8.38
CA ASN A 78 4.23 12.05 -7.86
C ASN A 78 3.50 10.74 -7.66
N ALA A 79 2.19 10.71 -7.80
CA ALA A 79 1.42 9.47 -7.75
C ALA A 79 1.57 8.62 -9.02
N ILE A 80 2.16 9.17 -10.07
CA ILE A 80 2.49 8.42 -11.28
C ILE A 80 3.56 7.38 -10.93
N HIS A 81 3.45 6.20 -11.54
CA HIS A 81 4.29 5.06 -11.24
C HIS A 81 5.77 5.41 -11.30
N ARG A 82 6.49 5.15 -10.22
CA ARG A 82 7.88 5.60 -10.07
C ARG A 82 8.89 4.86 -10.89
N ASP A 83 8.53 3.70 -11.43
CA ASP A 83 9.41 2.95 -12.31
C ASP A 83 9.50 3.58 -13.67
N GLN A 84 8.61 4.48 -14.00
CA GLN A 84 8.63 5.16 -15.26
C GLN A 84 9.55 6.35 -15.15
N ALA A 85 10.42 6.48 -16.14
CA ALA A 85 11.42 7.52 -16.12
C ALA A 85 10.85 8.91 -16.26
N ILE A 86 9.53 9.05 -16.19
CA ILE A 86 8.98 10.28 -16.58
C ILE A 86 8.11 10.85 -15.60
N VAL A 87 8.43 12.00 -15.19
CA VAL A 87 7.62 12.72 -14.28
C VAL A 87 7.56 14.14 -14.68
N TYR A 88 6.42 14.65 -14.94
CA TYR A 88 6.30 15.94 -15.23
C TYR A 88 5.22 16.65 -14.81
N PHE A 89 5.33 17.73 -14.60
CA PHE A 89 4.29 18.68 -14.51
C PHE A 89 4.79 20.04 -14.33
#